data_8047822fecb6a30cf7988d7a36fd14fa
#
_entry.id   8047822fecb6a30cf7988d7a36fd14fa
#
_cell.length_a   1.000
_cell.length_b   1.000
_cell.length_c   1.000
_cell.angle_alpha   90.00
_cell.angle_beta   90.00
_cell.angle_gamma   90.00
#
_symmetry.space_group_name_H-M   'P 1'
#
loop_
_entity.id
_entity.type
_entity.pdbx_description
1 polymer ?
#
loop_
_entity_poly.entity_id
_entity_poly.type
_entity_poly.pdbx_seq_one_letter_code
_entity_poly.pdbx_strand_id
1 'polypeptide(L)'
;MTLSRRDFIRNVSVLGGGLTLGFTLAAPGQAAAAASLAPNAFLRITPEGEVIVQIHKVEMGQGTVTGIITLIAEELEVDPATVRYKMAGVDDAFADPEYRLQITGGSNAMRVNYEPLRQAGATARAMLLQAASQRSGMPADQLHATLGTVRSSDGKTLFTSAELVTAASQLDVPEDAPLKSAAAFKLIGKHDRRLDITPKVDGSARFGVDAPMEETLVAVVVRPPVGRGPMTSYDDRKAADLPGVHSIIAIDAGVAVVASNYWRARKAAEAITLEWAPGESSLTDSAAIDAALTAALDGDSFASVRDEGEPPATAARQVLEAEYSVPFLAHATMEPMNATVDPKSREVWVGTQAPDLAASFAALGLDVDADEVTVHNQFLGGGFGRRAMPDHVLEAAQVAAALGQRVKLVWSREDDTRHDFYRPPMKSRLKAQLGDNNEVISWQHRLAGPSLMQATVDAMAPAVVPSWVPGFLVNFGADMAGRKDSSSVEGAEELPYAFSHIDVAYRNVETPIPLGFWRSVGHSHNAFVVESFVDELAHACLLYTSDAA
;
A
#
# COMPACT_ATOMS: atom_id res chain seq x y z
N MET A 1 3.16 21.73 11.33
CA MET A 1 1.98 22.60 11.20
C MET A 1 0.80 21.69 10.97
N THR A 2 -0.10 21.58 11.93
CA THR A 2 -1.34 20.80 11.77
C THR A 2 -2.29 21.64 10.90
N LEU A 3 -2.48 21.23 9.65
CA LEU A 3 -3.51 21.80 8.80
C LEU A 3 -4.87 21.48 9.45
N SER A 4 -5.68 22.52 9.69
CA SER A 4 -7.05 22.32 10.18
C SER A 4 -7.93 21.70 9.09
N ARG A 5 -9.02 20.99 9.47
CA ARG A 5 -10.05 20.50 8.51
C ARG A 5 -10.51 21.62 7.55
N ARG A 6 -10.55 22.82 8.02
CA ARG A 6 -10.92 24.03 7.27
C ARG A 6 -9.88 24.40 6.21
N ASP A 7 -8.58 24.24 6.53
CA ASP A 7 -7.49 24.51 5.59
C ASP A 7 -7.40 23.42 4.51
N PHE A 8 -7.72 22.19 4.84
CA PHE A 8 -7.81 21.09 3.88
C PHE A 8 -8.93 21.31 2.86
N ILE A 9 -10.14 21.66 3.32
CA ILE A 9 -11.30 21.94 2.44
C ILE A 9 -11.08 23.25 1.65
N ARG A 10 -10.47 24.26 2.25
CA ARG A 10 -10.22 25.55 1.61
C ARG A 10 -9.10 25.46 0.56
N ASN A 11 -8.07 24.68 0.80
CA ASN A 11 -7.00 24.45 -0.18
C ASN A 11 -7.50 23.61 -1.37
N VAL A 12 -8.40 22.66 -1.16
CA VAL A 12 -9.09 21.92 -2.23
C VAL A 12 -10.00 22.88 -3.03
N SER A 13 -10.64 23.86 -2.38
CA SER A 13 -11.50 24.84 -3.06
C SER A 13 -10.70 25.93 -3.81
N VAL A 14 -9.53 26.33 -3.30
CA VAL A 14 -8.66 27.35 -3.91
C VAL A 14 -7.75 26.76 -4.98
N LEU A 15 -7.32 25.52 -4.83
CA LEU A 15 -6.58 24.75 -5.83
C LEU A 15 -7.51 24.13 -6.89
N GLY A 16 -8.80 24.07 -6.64
CA GLY A 16 -9.83 23.63 -7.61
C GLY A 16 -9.89 24.45 -8.90
N GLY A 17 -9.21 25.60 -8.96
CA GLY A 17 -8.99 26.35 -10.20
C GLY A 17 -7.80 25.88 -11.04
N GLY A 18 -6.92 25.06 -10.50
CA GLY A 18 -5.69 24.61 -11.18
C GLY A 18 -5.50 23.11 -11.26
N LEU A 19 -6.24 22.32 -10.50
CA LEU A 19 -6.04 20.86 -10.36
C LEU A 19 -7.18 19.98 -10.90
N THR A 20 -8.16 20.56 -11.53
CA THR A 20 -9.02 19.81 -12.43
C THR A 20 -8.24 19.57 -13.71
N LEU A 21 -7.55 18.47 -13.80
CA LEU A 21 -6.91 17.99 -15.02
C LEU A 21 -7.85 18.21 -16.22
N GLY A 22 -7.59 19.24 -17.02
CA GLY A 22 -8.18 19.41 -18.32
C GLY A 22 -9.42 20.30 -18.41
N PHE A 23 -9.61 21.30 -17.56
CA PHE A 23 -10.62 22.34 -17.85
C PHE A 23 -9.93 23.63 -18.34
N THR A 24 -9.97 23.82 -19.65
CA THR A 24 -9.69 25.10 -20.29
C THR A 24 -10.54 26.20 -19.66
N LEU A 25 -9.88 27.23 -19.13
CA LEU A 25 -10.53 28.51 -18.90
C LEU A 25 -11.11 28.98 -20.24
N ALA A 26 -12.44 29.00 -20.35
CA ALA A 26 -13.09 29.54 -21.53
C ALA A 26 -12.71 31.02 -21.68
N ALA A 27 -12.18 31.38 -22.82
CA ALA A 27 -11.97 32.77 -23.18
C ALA A 27 -13.32 33.51 -23.17
N PRO A 28 -13.38 34.80 -22.74
CA PRO A 28 -14.62 35.54 -22.73
C PRO A 28 -15.18 35.62 -24.16
N GLY A 29 -16.33 34.98 -24.40
CA GLY A 29 -17.04 35.03 -25.68
C GLY A 29 -17.43 33.69 -26.31
N GLN A 30 -17.03 32.53 -25.75
CA GLN A 30 -17.59 31.23 -26.16
C GLN A 30 -18.79 30.87 -25.29
N ALA A 31 -19.82 30.32 -25.90
CA ALA A 31 -20.97 29.77 -25.17
C ALA A 31 -20.45 28.77 -24.13
N ALA A 32 -20.84 28.97 -22.85
CA ALA A 32 -20.35 28.16 -21.74
C ALA A 32 -20.60 26.69 -22.04
N ALA A 33 -19.53 25.93 -22.24
CA ALA A 33 -19.61 24.47 -22.29
C ALA A 33 -20.21 23.99 -20.97
N ALA A 34 -21.08 22.99 -21.04
CA ALA A 34 -21.71 22.44 -19.82
C ALA A 34 -20.64 21.97 -18.84
N ALA A 35 -20.63 22.57 -17.63
CA ALA A 35 -19.62 22.30 -16.62
C ALA A 35 -19.94 21.01 -15.84
N SER A 36 -18.91 20.25 -15.49
CA SER A 36 -19.02 19.09 -14.58
C SER A 36 -19.10 19.56 -13.13
N LEU A 37 -19.81 18.83 -12.29
CA LEU A 37 -19.79 19.00 -10.84
C LEU A 37 -18.65 18.17 -10.24
N ALA A 38 -17.67 18.80 -9.64
CA ALA A 38 -16.52 18.16 -8.98
C ALA A 38 -16.26 18.84 -7.62
N PRO A 39 -17.06 18.52 -6.58
CA PRO A 39 -17.00 19.18 -5.28
C PRO A 39 -15.76 18.81 -4.46
N ASN A 40 -15.03 17.75 -4.87
CA ASN A 40 -13.82 17.24 -4.21
C ASN A 40 -13.00 16.38 -5.18
N ALA A 41 -11.80 15.95 -4.75
CA ALA A 41 -10.90 15.14 -5.55
C ALA A 41 -11.43 13.71 -5.86
N PHE A 42 -12.35 13.18 -5.04
CA PHE A 42 -12.79 11.79 -5.14
C PHE A 42 -13.93 11.57 -6.13
N LEU A 43 -14.69 12.60 -6.44
CA LEU A 43 -15.97 12.48 -7.16
C LEU A 43 -16.12 13.56 -8.22
N ARG A 44 -16.55 13.15 -9.40
CA ARG A 44 -16.95 14.03 -10.49
C ARG A 44 -18.25 13.53 -11.11
N ILE A 45 -19.17 14.45 -11.43
CA ILE A 45 -20.38 14.16 -12.22
C ILE A 45 -20.28 14.95 -13.52
N THR A 46 -20.35 14.25 -14.66
CA THR A 46 -20.24 14.89 -15.98
C THR A 46 -21.54 15.63 -16.36
N PRO A 47 -21.53 16.51 -17.36
CA PRO A 47 -22.75 17.17 -17.86
C PRO A 47 -23.84 16.18 -18.29
N GLU A 48 -23.45 14.97 -18.70
CA GLU A 48 -24.36 13.89 -19.09
C GLU A 48 -24.94 13.15 -17.87
N GLY A 49 -24.49 13.51 -16.65
CA GLY A 49 -24.94 12.89 -15.38
C GLY A 49 -24.16 11.62 -15.02
N GLU A 50 -23.06 11.31 -15.72
CA GLU A 50 -22.22 10.17 -15.43
C GLU A 50 -21.39 10.43 -14.18
N VAL A 51 -21.46 9.53 -13.20
CA VAL A 51 -20.71 9.60 -11.96
C VAL A 51 -19.36 8.89 -12.13
N ILE A 52 -18.26 9.60 -11.88
CA ILE A 52 -16.90 9.09 -11.98
C ILE A 52 -16.23 9.22 -10.62
N VAL A 53 -15.71 8.11 -10.09
CA VAL A 53 -15.04 8.04 -8.80
C VAL A 53 -13.54 7.77 -8.99
N GLN A 54 -12.70 8.50 -8.28
CA GLN A 54 -11.25 8.27 -8.22
C GLN A 54 -10.92 7.23 -7.14
N ILE A 55 -10.28 6.15 -7.55
CA ILE A 55 -9.86 5.07 -6.63
C ILE A 55 -8.43 5.36 -6.20
N HIS A 56 -8.28 6.02 -5.06
CA HIS A 56 -6.99 6.44 -4.50
C HIS A 56 -6.34 5.35 -3.62
N LYS A 57 -7.10 4.37 -3.15
CA LYS A 57 -6.61 3.16 -2.51
C LYS A 57 -6.67 2.02 -3.52
N VAL A 58 -5.50 1.51 -3.90
CA VAL A 58 -5.38 0.61 -5.05
C VAL A 58 -6.07 -0.73 -4.83
N GLU A 59 -6.57 -1.33 -5.92
CA GLU A 59 -7.24 -2.62 -5.91
C GLU A 59 -6.24 -3.76 -6.18
N MET A 60 -6.07 -4.64 -5.21
CA MET A 60 -5.19 -5.81 -5.27
C MET A 60 -5.91 -7.12 -4.88
N GLY A 61 -7.24 -7.12 -4.99
CA GLY A 61 -8.10 -8.27 -4.67
C GLY A 61 -8.93 -8.10 -3.39
N GLN A 62 -8.65 -7.08 -2.56
CA GLN A 62 -9.31 -6.86 -1.28
C GLN A 62 -10.71 -6.18 -1.39
N GLY A 63 -11.09 -5.66 -2.57
CA GLY A 63 -12.42 -5.08 -2.80
C GLY A 63 -12.53 -3.58 -2.58
N THR A 64 -11.41 -2.86 -2.61
CA THR A 64 -11.34 -1.41 -2.40
C THR A 64 -12.22 -0.63 -3.38
N VAL A 65 -12.23 -1.01 -4.67
CA VAL A 65 -13.09 -0.39 -5.70
C VAL A 65 -14.55 -0.44 -5.25
N THR A 66 -15.03 -1.60 -4.86
CA THR A 66 -16.43 -1.78 -4.40
C THR A 66 -16.69 -0.98 -3.13
N GLY A 67 -15.78 -1.03 -2.16
CA GLY A 67 -15.92 -0.30 -0.89
C GLY A 67 -16.04 1.21 -1.08
N ILE A 68 -15.11 1.82 -1.81
CA ILE A 68 -15.09 3.26 -2.08
C ILE A 68 -16.36 3.70 -2.81
N ILE A 69 -16.74 3.00 -3.88
CA ILE A 69 -17.94 3.32 -4.65
C ILE A 69 -19.18 3.19 -3.78
N THR A 70 -19.28 2.14 -2.96
CA THR A 70 -20.44 1.93 -2.07
C THR A 70 -20.63 3.09 -1.09
N LEU A 71 -19.53 3.58 -0.47
CA LEU A 71 -19.60 4.71 0.48
C LEU A 71 -20.09 6.00 -0.19
N ILE A 72 -19.58 6.31 -1.37
CA ILE A 72 -19.97 7.50 -2.13
C ILE A 72 -21.41 7.35 -2.67
N ALA A 73 -21.74 6.20 -3.26
CA ALA A 73 -23.05 5.94 -3.85
C ALA A 73 -24.17 5.92 -2.81
N GLU A 74 -23.90 5.42 -1.59
CA GLU A 74 -24.83 5.47 -0.47
C GLU A 74 -25.31 6.89 -0.21
N GLU A 75 -24.38 7.82 -0.08
CA GLU A 75 -24.71 9.20 0.24
C GLU A 75 -25.22 10.00 -0.97
N LEU A 76 -24.68 9.72 -2.17
CA LEU A 76 -25.11 10.39 -3.41
C LEU A 76 -26.48 9.92 -3.92
N GLU A 77 -26.97 8.78 -3.42
CA GLU A 77 -28.24 8.15 -3.86
C GLU A 77 -28.21 7.73 -5.33
N VAL A 78 -27.14 7.05 -5.75
CA VAL A 78 -26.99 6.48 -7.10
C VAL A 78 -26.83 4.96 -7.05
N ASP A 79 -27.13 4.29 -8.14
CA ASP A 79 -26.84 2.86 -8.28
C ASP A 79 -25.33 2.66 -8.44
N PRO A 80 -24.64 1.96 -7.52
CA PRO A 80 -23.20 1.73 -7.62
C PRO A 80 -22.78 1.02 -8.92
N ALA A 81 -23.66 0.22 -9.54
CA ALA A 81 -23.37 -0.45 -10.80
C ALA A 81 -23.27 0.52 -12.00
N THR A 82 -23.81 1.73 -11.89
CA THR A 82 -23.73 2.77 -12.92
C THR A 82 -22.54 3.71 -12.76
N VAL A 83 -21.84 3.60 -11.62
CA VAL A 83 -20.68 4.45 -11.31
C VAL A 83 -19.46 3.97 -12.10
N ARG A 84 -18.86 4.88 -12.86
CA ARG A 84 -17.54 4.65 -13.45
C ARG A 84 -16.43 4.96 -12.44
N TYR A 85 -15.31 4.31 -12.60
CA TYR A 85 -14.14 4.58 -11.76
C TYR A 85 -12.86 4.67 -12.57
N LYS A 86 -11.89 5.37 -12.01
CA LYS A 86 -10.51 5.42 -12.52
C LYS A 86 -9.57 5.21 -11.34
N MET A 87 -8.45 4.54 -11.57
CA MET A 87 -7.36 4.56 -10.61
C MET A 87 -6.82 5.99 -10.54
N ALA A 88 -6.66 6.51 -9.33
CA ALA A 88 -6.12 7.85 -9.11
C ALA A 88 -4.65 7.90 -9.54
N GLY A 89 -4.24 9.02 -10.11
CA GLY A 89 -2.84 9.37 -10.30
C GLY A 89 -2.19 9.76 -8.98
N VAL A 90 -0.94 10.22 -9.05
CA VAL A 90 -0.23 10.78 -7.88
C VAL A 90 -0.71 12.20 -7.62
N ASP A 91 -1.23 12.44 -6.43
CA ASP A 91 -1.69 13.77 -5.99
C ASP A 91 -1.77 13.80 -4.46
N ASP A 92 -1.33 14.91 -3.86
CA ASP A 92 -1.35 15.13 -2.40
C ASP A 92 -2.77 14.99 -1.78
N ALA A 93 -3.81 15.27 -2.57
CA ALA A 93 -5.20 15.09 -2.14
C ALA A 93 -5.55 13.63 -1.80
N PHE A 94 -4.79 12.68 -2.30
CA PHE A 94 -4.95 11.25 -2.07
C PHE A 94 -3.99 10.67 -1.03
N ALA A 95 -3.14 11.50 -0.44
CA ALA A 95 -2.23 11.07 0.62
C ALA A 95 -3.00 10.52 1.81
N ASP A 96 -2.52 9.40 2.33
CA ASP A 96 -3.08 8.81 3.53
C ASP A 96 -2.83 9.72 4.74
N PRO A 97 -3.86 10.01 5.55
CA PRO A 97 -3.71 10.93 6.68
C PRO A 97 -2.78 10.42 7.80
N GLU A 98 -2.60 9.09 7.91
CA GLU A 98 -1.72 8.47 8.91
C GLU A 98 -0.27 8.46 8.42
N TYR A 99 -0.03 8.05 7.16
CA TYR A 99 1.31 7.88 6.61
C TYR A 99 1.86 9.09 5.88
N ARG A 100 1.02 10.05 5.50
CA ARG A 100 1.38 11.23 4.69
C ARG A 100 1.93 10.87 3.31
N LEU A 101 1.61 9.69 2.82
CA LEU A 101 1.99 9.13 1.54
C LEU A 101 0.74 8.56 0.86
N GLN A 102 0.70 8.54 -0.46
CA GLN A 102 -0.35 7.85 -1.21
C GLN A 102 -0.08 6.33 -1.20
N ILE A 103 -0.46 5.67 -0.12
CA ILE A 103 -0.20 4.25 0.12
C ILE A 103 -1.47 3.47 0.43
N THR A 104 -1.50 2.21 0.01
CA THR A 104 -2.53 1.23 0.37
C THR A 104 -1.90 0.15 1.23
N GLY A 105 -2.04 0.28 2.53
CA GLY A 105 -1.47 -0.61 3.55
C GLY A 105 -2.10 -0.33 4.92
N GLY A 106 -1.63 -0.99 5.98
CA GLY A 106 -2.06 -0.77 7.35
C GLY A 106 -3.55 -0.99 7.61
N SER A 107 -4.25 -1.74 6.76
CA SER A 107 -5.70 -2.00 6.85
C SER A 107 -6.57 -0.74 6.94
N ASN A 108 -6.08 0.40 6.43
CA ASN A 108 -6.71 1.70 6.61
C ASN A 108 -7.60 2.16 5.43
N ALA A 109 -7.63 1.43 4.31
CA ALA A 109 -8.36 1.84 3.11
C ALA A 109 -9.84 2.21 3.36
N MET A 110 -10.52 1.47 4.25
CA MET A 110 -11.90 1.80 4.66
C MET A 110 -11.94 2.57 5.96
N ARG A 111 -11.10 2.25 6.94
CA ARG A 111 -11.13 2.82 8.28
C ARG A 111 -10.94 4.36 8.26
N VAL A 112 -9.89 4.84 7.63
CA VAL A 112 -9.60 6.29 7.59
C VAL A 112 -10.41 7.04 6.54
N ASN A 113 -10.95 6.35 5.54
CA ASN A 113 -11.70 6.97 4.44
C ASN A 113 -13.23 6.83 4.59
N TYR A 114 -13.72 6.14 5.62
CA TYR A 114 -15.15 5.88 5.79
C TYR A 114 -15.98 7.16 5.81
N GLU A 115 -15.63 8.10 6.67
CA GLU A 115 -16.34 9.37 6.79
C GLU A 115 -16.03 10.32 5.62
N PRO A 116 -14.76 10.54 5.21
CA PRO A 116 -14.43 11.42 4.08
C PRO A 116 -15.10 11.04 2.76
N LEU A 117 -15.19 9.75 2.43
CA LEU A 117 -15.84 9.29 1.19
C LEU A 117 -17.36 9.45 1.25
N ARG A 118 -17.97 9.19 2.40
CA ARG A 118 -19.39 9.48 2.62
C ARG A 118 -19.65 10.97 2.51
N GLN A 119 -18.80 11.81 3.12
CA GLN A 119 -18.91 13.27 3.01
C GLN A 119 -18.83 13.74 1.56
N ALA A 120 -17.96 13.13 0.75
CA ALA A 120 -17.86 13.42 -0.68
C ALA A 120 -19.19 13.21 -1.42
N GLY A 121 -19.85 12.08 -1.17
CA GLY A 121 -21.16 11.77 -1.74
C GLY A 121 -22.27 12.69 -1.23
N ALA A 122 -22.30 12.96 0.08
CA ALA A 122 -23.29 13.83 0.71
C ALA A 122 -23.20 15.28 0.22
N THR A 123 -21.98 15.81 0.06
CA THR A 123 -21.72 17.14 -0.48
C THR A 123 -22.29 17.28 -1.90
N ALA A 124 -22.00 16.32 -2.78
CA ALA A 124 -22.52 16.33 -4.14
C ALA A 124 -24.06 16.24 -4.16
N ARG A 125 -24.67 15.40 -3.32
CA ARG A 125 -26.11 15.31 -3.14
C ARG A 125 -26.70 16.65 -2.72
N ALA A 126 -26.12 17.31 -1.71
CA ALA A 126 -26.59 18.59 -1.21
C ALA A 126 -26.57 19.68 -2.29
N MET A 127 -25.51 19.75 -3.09
CA MET A 127 -25.40 20.69 -4.21
C MET A 127 -26.45 20.43 -5.31
N LEU A 128 -26.71 19.16 -5.65
CA LEU A 128 -27.77 18.79 -6.59
C LEU A 128 -29.17 19.16 -6.07
N LEU A 129 -29.45 18.91 -4.79
CA LEU A 129 -30.72 19.29 -4.15
C LEU A 129 -30.90 20.81 -4.10
N GLN A 130 -29.84 21.56 -3.81
CA GLN A 130 -29.88 23.02 -3.81
C GLN A 130 -30.13 23.58 -5.22
N ALA A 131 -29.47 23.06 -6.24
CA ALA A 131 -29.74 23.42 -7.63
C ALA A 131 -31.19 23.10 -8.05
N ALA A 132 -31.73 21.95 -7.62
CA ALA A 132 -33.12 21.59 -7.86
C ALA A 132 -34.09 22.53 -7.15
N SER A 133 -33.80 22.91 -5.91
CA SER A 133 -34.59 23.90 -5.14
C SER A 133 -34.66 25.25 -5.87
N GLN A 134 -33.53 25.78 -6.31
CA GLN A 134 -33.49 27.05 -7.06
C GLN A 134 -34.27 26.99 -8.38
N ARG A 135 -34.21 25.85 -9.09
CA ARG A 135 -34.91 25.68 -10.39
C ARG A 135 -36.40 25.43 -10.26
N SER A 136 -36.82 24.71 -9.22
CA SER A 136 -38.23 24.38 -9.00
C SER A 136 -38.98 25.41 -8.16
N GLY A 137 -38.28 26.25 -7.40
CA GLY A 137 -38.84 27.14 -6.37
C GLY A 137 -39.34 26.37 -5.13
N MET A 138 -39.07 25.08 -5.01
CA MET A 138 -39.44 24.27 -3.85
C MET A 138 -38.34 24.31 -2.79
N PRO A 139 -38.67 24.37 -1.48
CA PRO A 139 -37.68 24.22 -0.42
C PRO A 139 -36.89 22.92 -0.52
N ALA A 140 -35.57 22.97 -0.21
CA ALA A 140 -34.69 21.80 -0.35
C ALA A 140 -35.07 20.62 0.56
N ASP A 141 -35.70 20.89 1.71
CA ASP A 141 -36.21 19.86 2.64
C ASP A 141 -37.45 19.08 2.10
N GLN A 142 -38.10 19.60 1.05
CA GLN A 142 -39.16 18.91 0.32
C GLN A 142 -38.66 18.12 -0.90
N LEU A 143 -37.34 18.11 -1.10
CA LEU A 143 -36.69 17.43 -2.20
C LEU A 143 -35.82 16.28 -1.66
N HIS A 144 -35.76 15.18 -2.41
CA HIS A 144 -34.88 14.08 -2.07
C HIS A 144 -34.27 13.47 -3.34
N ALA A 145 -33.01 13.06 -3.22
CA ALA A 145 -32.30 12.35 -4.27
C ALA A 145 -32.66 10.84 -4.22
N THR A 146 -32.78 10.22 -5.36
CA THR A 146 -32.93 8.77 -5.48
C THR A 146 -32.54 8.31 -6.87
N LEU A 147 -31.66 7.31 -6.96
CA LEU A 147 -31.20 6.67 -8.20
C LEU A 147 -30.85 7.69 -9.31
N GLY A 148 -30.04 8.72 -8.97
CA GLY A 148 -29.59 9.73 -9.92
C GLY A 148 -30.68 10.73 -10.37
N THR A 149 -31.80 10.80 -9.65
CA THR A 149 -32.88 11.78 -9.89
C THR A 149 -33.20 12.57 -8.61
N VAL A 150 -33.76 13.76 -8.76
CA VAL A 150 -34.34 14.52 -7.66
C VAL A 150 -35.86 14.49 -7.76
N ARG A 151 -36.50 14.14 -6.66
CA ARG A 151 -37.98 14.02 -6.54
C ARG A 151 -38.51 14.93 -5.45
N SER A 152 -39.75 15.33 -5.61
CA SER A 152 -40.51 15.99 -4.54
C SER A 152 -41.07 14.97 -3.54
N SER A 153 -41.53 15.45 -2.37
CA SER A 153 -42.02 14.60 -1.27
C SER A 153 -43.24 13.77 -1.64
N ASP A 154 -44.01 14.16 -2.68
CA ASP A 154 -45.12 13.38 -3.26
C ASP A 154 -44.65 12.29 -4.24
N GLY A 155 -43.32 12.11 -4.44
CA GLY A 155 -42.70 11.10 -5.26
C GLY A 155 -42.55 11.45 -6.73
N LYS A 156 -42.95 12.65 -7.17
CA LYS A 156 -42.81 13.09 -8.57
C LYS A 156 -41.33 13.38 -8.87
N THR A 157 -40.80 12.78 -9.95
CA THR A 157 -39.49 13.10 -10.48
C THR A 157 -39.51 14.51 -11.09
N LEU A 158 -38.61 15.39 -10.60
CA LEU A 158 -38.49 16.77 -11.06
C LEU A 158 -37.34 16.94 -12.04
N PHE A 159 -36.19 16.36 -11.71
CA PHE A 159 -34.96 16.51 -12.49
C PHE A 159 -34.10 15.23 -12.41
N THR A 160 -33.31 15.01 -13.44
CA THR A 160 -32.17 14.10 -13.44
C THR A 160 -30.92 14.82 -12.93
N SER A 161 -29.90 14.09 -12.51
CA SER A 161 -28.60 14.69 -12.15
C SER A 161 -27.99 15.47 -13.31
N ALA A 162 -28.08 14.96 -14.55
CA ALA A 162 -27.61 15.63 -15.77
C ALA A 162 -28.19 17.04 -15.94
N GLU A 163 -29.49 17.20 -15.70
CA GLU A 163 -30.17 18.50 -15.82
C GLU A 163 -29.74 19.51 -14.75
N LEU A 164 -29.15 19.03 -13.64
CA LEU A 164 -28.78 19.86 -12.49
C LEU A 164 -27.28 20.17 -12.41
N VAL A 165 -26.42 19.31 -12.98
CA VAL A 165 -24.95 19.38 -12.83
C VAL A 165 -24.39 20.76 -13.12
N THR A 166 -24.79 21.38 -14.25
CA THR A 166 -24.27 22.71 -14.63
C THR A 166 -24.68 23.79 -13.62
N ALA A 167 -25.91 23.76 -13.11
CA ALA A 167 -26.36 24.70 -12.09
C ALA A 167 -25.68 24.41 -10.74
N ALA A 168 -25.57 23.15 -10.36
CA ALA A 168 -24.91 22.73 -9.13
C ALA A 168 -23.43 23.12 -9.10
N SER A 169 -22.72 23.05 -10.23
CA SER A 169 -21.29 23.41 -10.31
C SER A 169 -21.00 24.91 -10.10
N GLN A 170 -22.02 25.76 -10.12
CA GLN A 170 -21.91 27.19 -9.86
C GLN A 170 -22.22 27.55 -8.39
N LEU A 171 -22.58 26.57 -7.57
CA LEU A 171 -22.88 26.79 -6.15
C LEU A 171 -21.62 26.68 -5.31
N ASP A 172 -21.62 27.38 -4.19
CA ASP A 172 -20.59 27.20 -3.17
C ASP A 172 -20.67 25.77 -2.61
N VAL A 173 -19.50 25.14 -2.40
CA VAL A 173 -19.42 23.82 -1.82
C VAL A 173 -19.78 23.89 -0.33
N PRO A 174 -20.81 23.18 0.16
CA PRO A 174 -21.19 23.21 1.56
C PRO A 174 -20.08 22.61 2.45
N GLU A 175 -19.78 23.25 3.57
CA GLU A 175 -18.74 22.80 4.52
C GLU A 175 -19.16 21.49 5.22
N ASP A 176 -20.44 21.36 5.61
CA ASP A 176 -20.98 20.23 6.36
C ASP A 176 -22.32 19.75 5.75
N ALA A 177 -22.23 18.94 4.71
CA ALA A 177 -23.42 18.26 4.18
C ALA A 177 -23.82 17.10 5.13
N PRO A 178 -25.13 16.98 5.50
CA PRO A 178 -25.56 15.98 6.47
C PRO A 178 -25.42 14.56 5.92
N LEU A 179 -24.74 13.71 6.71
CA LEU A 179 -24.60 12.28 6.42
C LEU A 179 -25.87 11.53 6.82
N LYS A 180 -26.17 10.44 6.10
CA LYS A 180 -27.22 9.52 6.49
C LYS A 180 -26.89 8.82 7.81
N SER A 181 -27.92 8.59 8.63
CA SER A 181 -27.78 7.67 9.78
C SER A 181 -27.69 6.22 9.33
N ALA A 182 -27.13 5.35 10.15
CA ALA A 182 -26.99 3.93 9.84
C ALA A 182 -28.35 3.25 9.55
N ALA A 183 -29.44 3.70 10.19
CA ALA A 183 -30.78 3.21 9.94
C ALA A 183 -31.31 3.53 8.53
N ALA A 184 -30.77 4.58 7.89
CA ALA A 184 -31.17 5.01 6.54
C ALA A 184 -30.31 4.38 5.44
N PHE A 185 -29.31 3.56 5.76
CA PHE A 185 -28.46 2.92 4.76
C PHE A 185 -29.23 1.95 3.86
N LYS A 186 -28.99 2.06 2.57
CA LYS A 186 -29.55 1.20 1.53
C LYS A 186 -28.51 0.24 0.94
N LEU A 187 -27.24 0.63 0.92
CA LEU A 187 -26.12 -0.08 0.33
C LEU A 187 -25.12 -0.59 1.36
N ILE A 188 -24.69 0.26 2.29
CA ILE A 188 -23.71 -0.10 3.32
C ILE A 188 -24.26 -1.25 4.18
N GLY A 189 -23.51 -2.36 4.23
CA GLY A 189 -23.92 -3.58 4.93
C GLY A 189 -24.99 -4.42 4.20
N LYS A 190 -25.42 -4.02 3.00
CA LYS A 190 -26.48 -4.72 2.22
C LYS A 190 -26.04 -5.05 0.80
N HIS A 191 -24.99 -4.41 0.29
CA HIS A 191 -24.45 -4.67 -1.04
C HIS A 191 -23.61 -5.96 -1.01
N ASP A 192 -23.95 -6.93 -1.85
CA ASP A 192 -23.40 -8.28 -1.83
C ASP A 192 -22.50 -8.63 -3.03
N ARG A 193 -22.39 -7.72 -4.01
CA ARG A 193 -21.65 -7.95 -5.25
C ARG A 193 -20.47 -7.03 -5.41
N ARG A 194 -19.34 -7.61 -5.82
CA ARG A 194 -18.18 -6.81 -6.22
C ARG A 194 -18.42 -6.17 -7.59
N LEU A 195 -18.11 -4.87 -7.69
CA LEU A 195 -18.27 -4.09 -8.93
C LEU A 195 -17.15 -4.38 -9.94
N ASP A 196 -16.00 -4.85 -9.47
CA ASP A 196 -14.78 -5.09 -10.25
C ASP A 196 -14.59 -6.56 -10.67
N ILE A 197 -15.60 -7.44 -10.47
CA ILE A 197 -15.45 -8.87 -10.74
C ILE A 197 -15.47 -9.19 -12.23
N THR A 198 -16.38 -8.57 -12.99
CA THR A 198 -16.58 -8.87 -14.42
C THR A 198 -15.30 -8.68 -15.22
N PRO A 199 -14.58 -7.54 -15.15
CA PRO A 199 -13.32 -7.36 -15.87
C PRO A 199 -12.26 -8.40 -15.51
N LYS A 200 -12.26 -8.89 -14.27
CA LYS A 200 -11.29 -9.87 -13.79
C LYS A 200 -11.55 -11.30 -14.29
N VAL A 201 -12.78 -11.61 -14.68
CA VAL A 201 -13.14 -12.97 -15.16
C VAL A 201 -13.31 -13.04 -16.68
N ASP A 202 -13.54 -11.91 -17.37
CA ASP A 202 -13.65 -11.85 -18.83
C ASP A 202 -12.35 -11.45 -19.54
N GLY A 203 -11.29 -11.16 -18.76
CA GLY A 203 -9.96 -10.80 -19.27
C GLY A 203 -9.82 -9.34 -19.70
N SER A 204 -10.81 -8.48 -19.43
CA SER A 204 -10.74 -7.04 -19.77
C SER A 204 -10.02 -6.18 -18.70
N ALA A 205 -9.82 -6.72 -17.49
CA ALA A 205 -9.03 -6.05 -16.45
C ALA A 205 -7.57 -5.85 -16.91
N ARG A 206 -7.01 -4.67 -16.64
CA ARG A 206 -5.64 -4.33 -16.98
C ARG A 206 -4.77 -4.38 -15.73
N PHE A 207 -3.82 -5.30 -15.71
CA PHE A 207 -2.77 -5.43 -14.70
C PHE A 207 -1.48 -4.77 -15.18
N GLY A 208 -0.50 -4.63 -14.30
CA GLY A 208 0.79 -4.04 -14.67
C GLY A 208 1.44 -4.76 -15.87
N VAL A 209 1.36 -6.08 -15.91
CA VAL A 209 1.88 -6.89 -17.02
C VAL A 209 1.18 -6.62 -18.36
N ASP A 210 -0.05 -6.09 -18.34
CA ASP A 210 -0.84 -5.73 -19.53
C ASP A 210 -0.62 -4.28 -20.01
N ALA A 211 0.34 -3.56 -19.44
CA ALA A 211 0.71 -2.21 -19.86
C ALA A 211 0.99 -2.15 -21.38
N PRO A 212 0.94 -0.95 -22.03
CA PRO A 212 1.08 -0.83 -23.48
C PRO A 212 2.26 -1.60 -24.04
N MET A 213 2.03 -2.40 -25.09
CA MET A 213 3.05 -3.24 -25.74
C MET A 213 3.52 -2.70 -27.10
N GLU A 214 2.79 -1.76 -27.71
CA GLU A 214 3.19 -1.17 -28.97
C GLU A 214 4.51 -0.42 -28.83
N GLU A 215 5.47 -0.74 -29.69
CA GLU A 215 6.83 -0.17 -29.65
C GLU A 215 7.56 -0.34 -28.32
N THR A 216 7.21 -1.35 -27.52
CA THR A 216 7.78 -1.61 -26.20
C THR A 216 8.74 -2.78 -26.25
N LEU A 217 10.00 -2.56 -25.86
CA LEU A 217 10.98 -3.63 -25.65
C LEU A 217 10.79 -4.24 -24.27
N VAL A 218 11.20 -5.51 -24.11
CA VAL A 218 11.07 -6.23 -22.85
C VAL A 218 12.44 -6.46 -22.24
N ALA A 219 12.57 -6.15 -20.96
CA ALA A 219 13.78 -6.35 -20.17
C ALA A 219 13.61 -7.44 -19.11
N VAL A 220 14.68 -8.21 -18.90
CA VAL A 220 14.88 -9.14 -17.78
C VAL A 220 16.22 -8.80 -17.13
N VAL A 221 16.31 -8.86 -15.80
CA VAL A 221 17.55 -8.53 -15.09
C VAL A 221 18.20 -9.79 -14.52
N VAL A 222 19.50 -9.95 -14.75
CA VAL A 222 20.34 -10.96 -14.11
C VAL A 222 21.01 -10.29 -12.92
N ARG A 223 20.79 -10.85 -11.72
CA ARG A 223 21.21 -10.26 -10.43
C ARG A 223 22.22 -11.13 -9.70
N PRO A 224 23.12 -10.55 -8.89
CA PRO A 224 23.85 -11.30 -7.88
C PRO A 224 22.88 -11.98 -6.90
N PRO A 225 23.24 -13.13 -6.31
CA PRO A 225 22.45 -13.71 -5.24
C PRO A 225 22.32 -12.74 -4.06
N VAL A 226 21.17 -12.76 -3.38
CA VAL A 226 20.91 -11.93 -2.19
C VAL A 226 21.99 -12.17 -1.11
N GLY A 227 22.40 -11.10 -0.44
CA GLY A 227 23.45 -11.14 0.57
C GLY A 227 24.89 -11.15 0.01
N ARG A 228 25.05 -11.05 -1.31
CA ARG A 228 26.35 -10.79 -1.96
C ARG A 228 26.58 -9.30 -2.15
N GLY A 229 27.84 -8.95 -2.37
CA GLY A 229 28.22 -7.58 -2.72
C GLY A 229 27.84 -7.22 -4.17
N PRO A 230 28.19 -6.00 -4.60
CA PRO A 230 27.84 -5.53 -5.94
C PRO A 230 28.49 -6.37 -7.04
N MET A 231 27.89 -6.32 -8.23
CA MET A 231 28.45 -6.90 -9.43
C MET A 231 29.82 -6.26 -9.73
N THR A 232 30.82 -7.09 -10.01
CA THR A 232 32.18 -6.66 -10.35
C THR A 232 32.48 -6.76 -11.84
N SER A 233 31.95 -7.77 -12.52
CA SER A 233 32.05 -7.97 -13.96
C SER A 233 30.94 -8.86 -14.50
N TYR A 234 30.75 -8.85 -15.81
CA TYR A 234 29.89 -9.78 -16.51
C TYR A 234 30.44 -10.15 -17.90
N ASP A 235 30.05 -11.34 -18.38
CA ASP A 235 30.33 -11.79 -19.74
C ASP A 235 29.01 -11.95 -20.50
N ASP A 236 28.79 -11.12 -21.50
CA ASP A 236 27.58 -11.03 -22.33
C ASP A 236 27.78 -11.55 -23.76
N ARG A 237 29.00 -11.97 -24.15
CA ARG A 237 29.34 -12.32 -25.54
C ARG A 237 28.42 -13.36 -26.16
N LYS A 238 27.99 -14.35 -25.37
CA LYS A 238 27.06 -15.39 -25.84
C LYS A 238 25.62 -14.89 -25.93
N ALA A 239 25.25 -13.95 -25.08
CA ALA A 239 23.90 -13.39 -25.02
C ALA A 239 23.66 -12.36 -26.14
N ALA A 240 24.66 -11.55 -26.44
CA ALA A 240 24.56 -10.45 -27.43
C ALA A 240 24.23 -10.95 -28.85
N ASP A 241 24.73 -12.12 -29.22
CA ASP A 241 24.52 -12.72 -30.55
C ASP A 241 23.19 -13.46 -30.71
N LEU A 242 22.38 -13.57 -29.65
CA LEU A 242 21.12 -14.30 -29.71
C LEU A 242 20.03 -13.51 -30.46
N PRO A 243 19.19 -14.21 -31.26
CA PRO A 243 18.19 -13.56 -32.09
C PRO A 243 17.18 -12.73 -31.28
N GLY A 244 17.07 -11.46 -31.63
CA GLY A 244 16.10 -10.54 -31.05
C GLY A 244 16.54 -9.87 -29.74
N VAL A 245 17.78 -10.08 -29.31
CA VAL A 245 18.43 -9.24 -28.31
C VAL A 245 18.70 -7.88 -28.94
N HIS A 246 18.34 -6.83 -28.20
CA HIS A 246 18.48 -5.45 -28.63
C HIS A 246 19.65 -4.78 -27.91
N SER A 247 19.77 -4.99 -26.60
CA SER A 247 20.79 -4.35 -25.77
C SER A 247 21.04 -5.16 -24.49
N ILE A 248 22.25 -5.03 -23.94
CA ILE A 248 22.63 -5.55 -22.63
C ILE A 248 23.20 -4.38 -21.85
N ILE A 249 22.65 -4.07 -20.68
CA ILE A 249 22.87 -2.82 -19.96
C ILE A 249 23.16 -3.14 -18.49
N ALA A 250 24.28 -2.66 -17.97
CA ALA A 250 24.54 -2.70 -16.53
C ALA A 250 23.67 -1.66 -15.82
N ILE A 251 23.03 -2.08 -14.75
CA ILE A 251 22.23 -1.24 -13.83
C ILE A 251 22.66 -1.55 -12.39
N ASP A 252 22.17 -0.80 -11.40
CA ASP A 252 22.56 -1.01 -10.00
C ASP A 252 22.27 -2.42 -9.49
N ALA A 253 21.15 -3.00 -9.92
CA ALA A 253 20.71 -4.34 -9.52
C ALA A 253 21.45 -5.50 -10.23
N GLY A 254 22.23 -5.23 -11.28
CA GLY A 254 22.93 -6.26 -12.07
C GLY A 254 22.97 -5.94 -13.55
N VAL A 255 22.64 -6.90 -14.43
CA VAL A 255 22.66 -6.74 -15.89
C VAL A 255 21.28 -6.95 -16.48
N ALA A 256 20.75 -5.93 -17.12
CA ALA A 256 19.49 -5.99 -17.85
C ALA A 256 19.72 -6.47 -19.28
N VAL A 257 18.97 -7.47 -19.72
CA VAL A 257 18.90 -7.94 -21.10
C VAL A 257 17.62 -7.46 -21.74
N VAL A 258 17.74 -6.64 -22.75
CA VAL A 258 16.62 -6.05 -23.49
C VAL A 258 16.44 -6.76 -24.82
N ALA A 259 15.23 -7.24 -25.07
CA ALA A 259 14.90 -7.96 -26.31
C ALA A 259 13.49 -7.62 -26.81
N SER A 260 13.16 -8.13 -28.00
CA SER A 260 11.86 -7.89 -28.65
C SER A 260 10.67 -8.57 -27.96
N ASN A 261 10.91 -9.48 -27.03
CA ASN A 261 9.90 -10.10 -26.16
C ASN A 261 10.54 -10.79 -24.94
N TYR A 262 9.72 -11.13 -23.95
CA TYR A 262 10.15 -11.73 -22.68
C TYR A 262 10.96 -13.03 -22.88
N TRP A 263 10.51 -13.94 -23.75
CA TRP A 263 11.18 -15.21 -23.95
C TRP A 263 12.62 -15.04 -24.47
N ARG A 264 12.81 -14.12 -25.42
CA ARG A 264 14.15 -13.82 -25.98
C ARG A 264 15.04 -13.16 -24.92
N ALA A 265 14.51 -12.20 -24.17
CA ALA A 265 15.25 -11.57 -23.07
C ALA A 265 15.68 -12.62 -22.03
N ARG A 266 14.78 -13.49 -21.59
CA ARG A 266 15.06 -14.54 -20.64
C ARG A 266 16.10 -15.54 -21.15
N LYS A 267 15.98 -16.01 -22.40
CA LYS A 267 16.96 -16.92 -22.99
C LYS A 267 18.36 -16.31 -23.11
N ALA A 268 18.44 -15.04 -23.42
CA ALA A 268 19.72 -14.34 -23.46
C ALA A 268 20.28 -14.12 -22.04
N ALA A 269 19.43 -13.81 -21.05
CA ALA A 269 19.81 -13.69 -19.66
C ALA A 269 20.45 -14.99 -19.10
N GLU A 270 19.95 -16.17 -19.49
CA GLU A 270 20.52 -17.46 -19.14
C GLU A 270 21.96 -17.68 -19.67
N ALA A 271 22.37 -16.93 -20.69
CA ALA A 271 23.70 -17.01 -21.28
C ALA A 271 24.71 -16.00 -20.70
N ILE A 272 24.26 -15.11 -19.80
CA ILE A 272 25.13 -14.16 -19.11
C ILE A 272 25.78 -14.82 -17.89
N THR A 273 27.05 -14.58 -17.72
CA THR A 273 27.78 -14.96 -16.50
C THR A 273 28.14 -13.69 -15.72
N LEU A 274 27.76 -13.64 -14.44
CA LEU A 274 28.07 -12.55 -13.53
C LEU A 274 29.18 -12.93 -12.56
N GLU A 275 30.02 -11.96 -12.22
CA GLU A 275 30.90 -11.97 -11.06
C GLU A 275 30.48 -10.88 -10.09
N TRP A 276 30.55 -11.17 -8.79
CA TRP A 276 30.18 -10.22 -7.73
C TRP A 276 31.16 -10.28 -6.56
N ALA A 277 31.23 -9.19 -5.83
CA ALA A 277 32.01 -9.11 -4.63
C ALA A 277 31.43 -10.04 -3.52
N PRO A 278 32.24 -10.48 -2.57
CA PRO A 278 31.72 -11.09 -1.34
C PRO A 278 30.76 -10.12 -0.62
N GLY A 279 29.76 -10.67 0.05
CA GLY A 279 28.93 -9.88 0.97
C GLY A 279 29.72 -9.45 2.20
N GLU A 280 29.33 -8.34 2.81
CA GLU A 280 29.99 -7.80 4.01
C GLU A 280 29.60 -8.55 5.30
N SER A 281 28.40 -9.15 5.33
CA SER A 281 27.86 -9.83 6.49
C SER A 281 28.40 -11.25 6.65
N SER A 282 28.68 -11.64 7.91
CA SER A 282 28.96 -13.03 8.29
C SER A 282 27.71 -13.92 8.33
N LEU A 283 26.52 -13.34 8.31
CA LEU A 283 25.23 -14.06 8.31
C LEU A 283 24.88 -14.51 6.89
N THR A 284 25.56 -15.55 6.42
CA THR A 284 25.52 -15.98 5.00
C THR A 284 24.51 -17.09 4.71
N ASP A 285 23.97 -17.74 5.74
CA ASP A 285 23.00 -18.83 5.62
C ASP A 285 21.99 -18.84 6.78
N SER A 286 20.96 -19.65 6.64
CA SER A 286 19.88 -19.77 7.62
C SER A 286 20.36 -20.26 8.99
N ALA A 287 21.40 -21.10 9.07
CA ALA A 287 21.92 -21.60 10.32
C ALA A 287 22.66 -20.50 11.09
N ALA A 288 23.47 -19.69 10.39
CA ALA A 288 24.15 -18.54 10.99
C ALA A 288 23.15 -17.50 11.51
N ILE A 289 22.08 -17.22 10.77
CA ILE A 289 21.02 -16.30 11.18
C ILE A 289 20.29 -16.86 12.41
N ASP A 290 19.88 -18.13 12.40
CA ASP A 290 19.20 -18.76 13.56
C ASP A 290 20.09 -18.76 14.81
N ALA A 291 21.37 -19.01 14.65
CA ALA A 291 22.34 -18.93 15.76
C ALA A 291 22.46 -17.49 16.31
N ALA A 292 22.46 -16.48 15.44
CA ALA A 292 22.48 -15.08 15.87
C ALA A 292 21.20 -14.68 16.63
N LEU A 293 20.03 -15.13 16.16
CA LEU A 293 18.76 -14.91 16.85
C LEU A 293 18.73 -15.60 18.22
N THR A 294 19.24 -16.83 18.31
CA THR A 294 19.36 -17.55 19.58
C THR A 294 20.30 -16.83 20.56
N ALA A 295 21.48 -16.44 20.09
CA ALA A 295 22.43 -15.68 20.91
C ALA A 295 21.85 -14.32 21.38
N ALA A 296 21.01 -13.71 20.57
CA ALA A 296 20.28 -12.51 20.96
C ALA A 296 19.28 -12.78 22.09
N LEU A 297 18.55 -13.89 22.04
CA LEU A 297 17.62 -14.28 23.11
C LEU A 297 18.33 -14.66 24.42
N ASP A 298 19.56 -15.17 24.36
CA ASP A 298 20.37 -15.53 25.51
C ASP A 298 21.05 -14.31 26.18
N GLY A 299 21.01 -13.15 25.54
CA GLY A 299 21.58 -11.91 26.07
C GLY A 299 20.60 -11.09 26.88
N ASP A 300 21.12 -10.02 27.52
CA ASP A 300 20.34 -9.14 28.43
C ASP A 300 19.91 -7.81 27.79
N SER A 301 20.35 -7.51 26.55
CA SER A 301 20.11 -6.21 25.92
C SER A 301 18.82 -6.20 25.10
N PHE A 302 17.70 -5.96 25.75
CA PHE A 302 16.41 -5.80 25.10
C PHE A 302 15.88 -4.38 25.28
N ALA A 303 15.16 -3.89 24.28
CA ALA A 303 14.33 -2.70 24.41
C ALA A 303 12.97 -3.11 24.98
N SER A 304 12.57 -2.54 26.11
CA SER A 304 11.23 -2.74 26.68
C SER A 304 10.18 -2.18 25.75
N VAL A 305 9.18 -2.99 25.45
CA VAL A 305 8.03 -2.67 24.58
C VAL A 305 6.80 -2.43 25.45
N ARG A 306 6.47 -3.38 26.32
CA ARG A 306 5.39 -3.30 27.30
C ARG A 306 5.88 -3.84 28.63
N ASP A 307 5.62 -3.09 29.69
CA ASP A 307 5.94 -3.47 31.07
C ASP A 307 4.79 -2.98 31.96
N GLU A 308 3.96 -3.92 32.40
CA GLU A 308 2.76 -3.63 33.16
C GLU A 308 2.66 -4.54 34.39
N GLY A 309 2.20 -3.97 35.49
CA GLY A 309 2.07 -4.67 36.78
C GLY A 309 3.42 -4.83 37.50
N GLU A 310 3.37 -5.47 38.65
CA GLU A 310 4.57 -5.74 39.44
C GLU A 310 4.97 -7.21 39.29
N PRO A 311 6.27 -7.53 39.21
CA PRO A 311 6.73 -8.90 39.23
C PRO A 311 6.18 -9.65 40.44
N PRO A 312 5.78 -10.94 40.31
CA PRO A 312 5.20 -11.69 41.41
C PRO A 312 6.14 -11.72 42.62
N ALA A 313 5.63 -11.32 43.79
CA ALA A 313 6.35 -11.39 45.04
C ALA A 313 6.39 -12.82 45.64
N THR A 314 5.49 -13.70 45.20
CA THR A 314 5.37 -15.10 45.65
C THR A 314 6.05 -16.04 44.65
N ALA A 315 6.56 -17.17 45.15
CA ALA A 315 7.07 -18.21 44.28
C ALA A 315 5.95 -18.78 43.40
N ALA A 316 6.21 -18.96 42.13
CA ALA A 316 5.28 -19.61 41.21
C ALA A 316 5.08 -21.09 41.59
N ARG A 317 3.86 -21.57 41.54
CA ARG A 317 3.56 -23.00 41.61
C ARG A 317 4.19 -23.77 40.46
N GLN A 318 4.13 -23.21 39.30
CA GLN A 318 4.67 -23.78 38.07
C GLN A 318 5.19 -22.67 37.14
N VAL A 319 6.27 -22.96 36.41
CA VAL A 319 6.82 -22.09 35.36
C VAL A 319 6.76 -22.87 34.05
N LEU A 320 6.20 -22.26 33.02
CA LEU A 320 6.26 -22.76 31.66
C LEU A 320 7.19 -21.86 30.85
N GLU A 321 7.99 -22.46 30.01
CA GLU A 321 8.85 -21.77 29.04
C GLU A 321 8.73 -22.48 27.69
N ALA A 322 8.67 -21.70 26.60
CA ALA A 322 8.67 -22.20 25.25
C ALA A 322 9.41 -21.27 24.30
N GLU A 323 10.00 -21.84 23.27
CA GLU A 323 10.61 -21.08 22.17
C GLU A 323 9.88 -21.39 20.87
N TYR A 324 9.65 -20.33 20.08
CA TYR A 324 9.06 -20.40 18.76
C TYR A 324 9.95 -19.68 17.77
N SER A 325 10.00 -20.17 16.55
CA SER A 325 10.70 -19.52 15.47
C SER A 325 9.90 -19.53 14.19
N VAL A 326 10.04 -18.47 13.40
CA VAL A 326 9.47 -18.39 12.06
C VAL A 326 10.59 -18.01 11.08
N PRO A 327 10.64 -18.63 9.88
CA PRO A 327 11.64 -18.31 8.86
C PRO A 327 11.29 -17.04 8.10
N PHE A 328 12.18 -16.60 7.19
CA PHE A 328 11.82 -15.66 6.13
C PHE A 328 10.63 -16.18 5.32
N LEU A 329 9.77 -15.26 4.87
CA LEU A 329 8.65 -15.63 4.02
C LEU A 329 8.53 -14.66 2.84
N ALA A 330 8.54 -15.19 1.62
CA ALA A 330 8.30 -14.42 0.40
C ALA A 330 6.82 -14.05 0.25
N HIS A 331 6.55 -12.91 -0.41
CA HIS A 331 5.18 -12.47 -0.70
C HIS A 331 4.50 -13.36 -1.74
N ALA A 332 5.26 -13.83 -2.73
CA ALA A 332 4.81 -14.74 -3.79
C ALA A 332 3.49 -14.29 -4.46
N THR A 333 3.41 -13.02 -4.84
CA THR A 333 2.25 -12.46 -5.55
C THR A 333 1.99 -13.25 -6.84
N MET A 334 0.72 -13.47 -7.23
CA MET A 334 0.41 -14.23 -8.46
C MET A 334 0.98 -13.58 -9.72
N GLU A 335 0.96 -12.26 -9.80
CA GLU A 335 1.63 -11.47 -10.82
C GLU A 335 3.05 -11.13 -10.34
N PRO A 336 4.13 -11.64 -10.99
CA PRO A 336 5.50 -11.23 -10.66
C PRO A 336 5.72 -9.73 -10.86
N MET A 337 6.75 -9.17 -10.19
CA MET A 337 7.07 -7.75 -10.30
C MET A 337 7.29 -7.36 -11.75
N ASN A 338 6.70 -6.24 -12.14
CA ASN A 338 6.84 -5.67 -13.48
C ASN A 338 6.56 -4.17 -13.45
N ALA A 339 7.17 -3.45 -14.37
CA ALA A 339 6.90 -2.03 -14.62
C ALA A 339 7.21 -1.70 -16.08
N THR A 340 6.44 -0.80 -16.68
CA THR A 340 6.71 -0.23 -18.00
C THR A 340 7.02 1.23 -17.83
N VAL A 341 8.15 1.70 -18.38
CA VAL A 341 8.61 3.08 -18.27
C VAL A 341 8.89 3.62 -19.68
N ASP A 342 8.35 4.79 -19.97
CA ASP A 342 8.69 5.59 -21.16
C ASP A 342 9.52 6.80 -20.73
N PRO A 343 10.82 6.86 -21.07
CA PRO A 343 11.69 7.93 -20.60
C PRO A 343 11.43 9.27 -21.32
N LYS A 344 10.73 9.27 -22.47
CA LYS A 344 10.44 10.49 -23.23
C LYS A 344 9.22 11.23 -22.71
N SER A 345 8.14 10.50 -22.45
CA SER A 345 6.93 11.05 -21.84
C SER A 345 6.97 11.05 -20.31
N ARG A 346 7.97 10.37 -19.71
CA ARG A 346 8.09 10.18 -18.25
C ARG A 346 6.89 9.50 -17.63
N GLU A 347 6.29 8.59 -18.37
CA GLU A 347 5.13 7.82 -17.95
C GLU A 347 5.55 6.45 -17.45
N VAL A 348 4.91 6.02 -16.37
CA VAL A 348 5.12 4.73 -15.70
C VAL A 348 3.81 3.98 -15.59
N TRP A 349 3.71 2.78 -16.12
CA TRP A 349 2.58 1.86 -15.93
C TRP A 349 3.02 0.75 -14.99
N VAL A 350 2.38 0.67 -13.84
CA VAL A 350 2.76 -0.28 -12.78
C VAL A 350 1.58 -0.61 -11.88
N GLY A 351 1.51 -1.84 -11.39
CA GLY A 351 0.66 -2.19 -10.27
C GLY A 351 1.42 -1.98 -8.96
N THR A 352 1.13 -0.90 -8.21
CA THR A 352 1.84 -0.53 -6.99
C THR A 352 0.89 -0.17 -5.85
N GLN A 353 1.30 -0.48 -4.61
CA GLN A 353 0.60 -0.05 -3.39
C GLN A 353 0.95 1.39 -2.98
N ALA A 354 2.04 1.96 -3.52
CA ALA A 354 2.55 3.29 -3.20
C ALA A 354 2.90 4.06 -4.48
N PRO A 355 1.90 4.68 -5.14
CA PRO A 355 2.10 5.38 -6.41
C PRO A 355 3.10 6.54 -6.33
N ASP A 356 3.11 7.30 -5.24
CA ASP A 356 4.05 8.39 -5.01
C ASP A 356 5.50 7.92 -4.86
N LEU A 357 5.71 6.82 -4.14
CA LEU A 357 7.03 6.18 -4.08
C LEU A 357 7.44 5.62 -5.45
N ALA A 358 6.51 5.06 -6.21
CA ALA A 358 6.81 4.63 -7.58
C ALA A 358 7.24 5.80 -8.47
N ALA A 359 6.62 6.98 -8.32
CA ALA A 359 7.06 8.20 -9.00
C ALA A 359 8.48 8.60 -8.58
N SER A 360 8.78 8.59 -7.27
CA SER A 360 10.10 8.95 -6.73
C SER A 360 11.21 8.00 -7.20
N PHE A 361 10.95 6.70 -7.22
CA PHE A 361 11.91 5.69 -7.69
C PHE A 361 12.10 5.75 -9.22
N ALA A 362 11.04 6.02 -9.97
CA ALA A 362 11.16 6.25 -11.41
C ALA A 362 11.96 7.52 -11.72
N ALA A 363 11.71 8.60 -10.98
CA ALA A 363 12.43 9.86 -11.09
C ALA A 363 13.92 9.68 -10.83
N LEU A 364 14.28 8.94 -9.76
CA LEU A 364 15.66 8.58 -9.47
C LEU A 364 16.33 7.82 -10.63
N GLY A 365 15.62 6.85 -11.23
CA GLY A 365 16.16 6.07 -12.35
C GLY A 365 16.22 6.83 -13.68
N LEU A 366 15.37 7.84 -13.86
CA LEU A 366 15.32 8.71 -15.04
C LEU A 366 16.19 9.99 -14.91
N ASP A 367 16.71 10.28 -13.71
CA ASP A 367 17.43 11.52 -13.37
C ASP A 367 16.58 12.78 -13.63
N VAL A 368 15.35 12.78 -13.09
CA VAL A 368 14.38 13.89 -13.18
C VAL A 368 13.72 14.14 -11.83
N ASP A 369 12.91 15.20 -11.70
CA ASP A 369 12.12 15.44 -10.48
C ASP A 369 10.87 14.55 -10.45
N ALA A 370 10.41 14.16 -9.23
CA ALA A 370 9.30 13.22 -9.06
C ALA A 370 7.95 13.77 -9.56
N ASP A 371 7.75 15.10 -9.53
CA ASP A 371 6.57 15.79 -10.06
C ASP A 371 6.51 15.82 -11.60
N GLU A 372 7.61 15.50 -12.26
CA GLU A 372 7.66 15.34 -13.72
C GLU A 372 7.23 13.92 -14.18
N VAL A 373 7.06 12.97 -13.24
CA VAL A 373 6.71 11.58 -13.55
C VAL A 373 5.21 11.35 -13.42
N THR A 374 4.60 10.80 -14.46
CA THR A 374 3.19 10.40 -14.46
C THR A 374 3.05 8.90 -14.21
N VAL A 375 2.43 8.51 -13.10
CA VAL A 375 2.18 7.11 -12.77
C VAL A 375 0.76 6.71 -13.15
N HIS A 376 0.64 5.73 -14.03
CA HIS A 376 -0.61 5.05 -14.39
C HIS A 376 -0.74 3.79 -13.56
N ASN A 377 -1.39 3.90 -12.40
CA ASN A 377 -1.57 2.76 -11.52
C ASN A 377 -2.55 1.76 -12.13
N GLN A 378 -2.16 0.49 -12.16
CA GLN A 378 -2.93 -0.62 -12.74
C GLN A 378 -3.54 -1.48 -11.61
N PHE A 379 -4.43 -2.41 -11.95
CA PHE A 379 -4.77 -3.49 -11.03
C PHE A 379 -3.52 -4.29 -10.65
N LEU A 380 -3.48 -4.74 -9.40
CA LEU A 380 -2.39 -5.56 -8.89
C LEU A 380 -2.83 -7.03 -8.84
N GLY A 381 -2.02 -7.91 -9.41
CA GLY A 381 -2.17 -9.36 -9.30
C GLY A 381 -1.68 -9.90 -7.96
N GLY A 382 -2.12 -9.25 -6.86
CA GLY A 382 -1.66 -9.45 -5.50
C GLY A 382 -0.61 -8.40 -5.09
N GLY A 383 -0.60 -8.03 -3.83
CA GLY A 383 0.36 -7.06 -3.28
C GLY A 383 0.99 -7.58 -2.00
N PHE A 384 0.18 -7.80 -0.97
CA PHE A 384 0.53 -8.35 0.35
C PHE A 384 1.61 -7.55 1.10
N GLY A 385 1.94 -6.34 0.62
CA GLY A 385 3.03 -5.50 1.09
C GLY A 385 4.19 -5.36 0.09
N ARG A 386 4.45 -6.38 -0.74
CA ARG A 386 5.57 -6.38 -1.71
C ARG A 386 5.58 -5.18 -2.63
N ARG A 387 4.41 -4.79 -3.12
CA ARG A 387 4.28 -3.69 -4.10
C ARG A 387 4.27 -2.30 -3.47
N ALA A 388 4.52 -2.19 -2.16
CA ALA A 388 4.87 -0.93 -1.52
C ALA A 388 6.35 -0.56 -1.72
N MET A 389 7.18 -1.55 -2.12
CA MET A 389 8.60 -1.36 -2.44
C MET A 389 8.78 -1.31 -3.96
N PRO A 390 9.07 -0.14 -4.55
CA PRO A 390 9.11 0.05 -6.00
C PRO A 390 10.51 -0.15 -6.63
N ASP A 391 11.33 -1.04 -6.10
CA ASP A 391 12.65 -1.41 -6.62
C ASP A 391 12.62 -1.81 -8.10
N HIS A 392 11.62 -2.60 -8.51
CA HIS A 392 11.40 -2.98 -9.90
C HIS A 392 11.07 -1.79 -10.83
N VAL A 393 10.52 -0.70 -10.27
CA VAL A 393 10.29 0.54 -11.02
C VAL A 393 11.61 1.28 -11.27
N LEU A 394 12.49 1.34 -10.25
CA LEU A 394 13.84 1.90 -10.41
C LEU A 394 14.62 1.17 -11.51
N GLU A 395 14.63 -0.16 -11.46
CA GLU A 395 15.29 -0.98 -12.49
C GLU A 395 14.75 -0.69 -13.89
N ALA A 396 13.42 -0.65 -14.04
CA ALA A 396 12.79 -0.34 -15.33
C ALA A 396 13.15 1.06 -15.83
N ALA A 397 13.20 2.04 -14.92
CA ALA A 397 13.56 3.43 -15.22
C ALA A 397 15.02 3.55 -15.65
N GLN A 398 15.95 2.91 -14.94
CA GLN A 398 17.38 2.89 -15.32
C GLN A 398 17.60 2.29 -16.71
N VAL A 399 16.92 1.17 -17.01
CA VAL A 399 17.02 0.54 -18.34
C VAL A 399 16.42 1.44 -19.41
N ALA A 400 15.25 2.04 -19.16
CA ALA A 400 14.59 2.93 -20.11
C ALA A 400 15.40 4.19 -20.37
N ALA A 401 16.00 4.79 -19.34
CA ALA A 401 16.88 5.95 -19.45
C ALA A 401 18.12 5.65 -20.30
N ALA A 402 18.82 4.55 -20.00
CA ALA A 402 20.01 4.14 -20.74
C ALA A 402 19.71 3.83 -22.23
N LEU A 403 18.51 3.31 -22.51
CA LEU A 403 18.10 2.95 -23.86
C LEU A 403 17.49 4.11 -24.65
N GLY A 404 16.92 5.11 -23.97
CA GLY A 404 16.17 6.21 -24.57
C GLY A 404 14.84 5.78 -25.23
N GLN A 405 14.30 4.63 -24.84
CA GLN A 405 13.09 4.03 -25.41
C GLN A 405 12.22 3.41 -24.31
N ARG A 406 10.92 3.22 -24.61
CA ARG A 406 9.99 2.55 -23.71
C ARG A 406 10.41 1.10 -23.48
N VAL A 407 10.46 0.71 -22.20
CA VAL A 407 10.83 -0.64 -21.76
C VAL A 407 9.80 -1.17 -20.78
N LYS A 408 9.42 -2.43 -20.96
CA LYS A 408 8.71 -3.23 -19.97
C LYS A 408 9.68 -4.19 -19.30
N LEU A 409 9.95 -3.97 -18.04
CA LEU A 409 10.70 -4.89 -17.19
C LEU A 409 9.76 -5.92 -16.58
N VAL A 410 10.12 -7.19 -16.66
CA VAL A 410 9.33 -8.30 -16.11
C VAL A 410 10.26 -9.25 -15.37
N TRP A 411 9.96 -9.46 -14.08
CA TRP A 411 10.67 -10.49 -13.29
C TRP A 411 10.13 -11.87 -13.58
N SER A 412 10.98 -12.88 -13.49
CA SER A 412 10.52 -14.27 -13.45
C SER A 412 9.93 -14.59 -12.06
N ARG A 413 9.23 -15.71 -11.95
CA ARG A 413 8.78 -16.22 -10.65
C ARG A 413 9.97 -16.55 -9.74
N GLU A 414 11.04 -17.05 -10.31
CA GLU A 414 12.28 -17.34 -9.59
C GLU A 414 12.92 -16.07 -9.03
N ASP A 415 12.95 -14.97 -9.82
CA ASP A 415 13.46 -13.67 -9.36
C ASP A 415 12.57 -13.09 -8.26
N ASP A 416 11.25 -13.08 -8.48
CA ASP A 416 10.27 -12.58 -7.54
C ASP A 416 10.35 -13.27 -6.16
N THR A 417 10.72 -14.56 -6.14
CA THR A 417 10.89 -15.30 -4.91
C THR A 417 12.28 -15.14 -4.29
N ARG A 418 13.35 -14.99 -5.13
CA ARG A 418 14.73 -14.92 -4.67
C ARG A 418 15.21 -13.51 -4.31
N HIS A 419 14.53 -12.49 -4.82
CA HIS A 419 14.88 -11.09 -4.61
C HIS A 419 13.72 -10.29 -3.99
N ASP A 420 12.93 -10.95 -3.15
CA ASP A 420 11.83 -10.31 -2.44
C ASP A 420 12.34 -9.42 -1.29
N PHE A 421 11.49 -8.53 -0.82
CA PHE A 421 11.58 -7.89 0.49
C PHE A 421 10.80 -8.77 1.47
N TYR A 422 11.50 -9.68 2.14
CA TYR A 422 10.87 -10.77 2.89
C TYR A 422 10.20 -10.31 4.18
N ARG A 423 9.18 -11.04 4.63
CA ARG A 423 8.81 -11.01 6.04
C ARG A 423 10.02 -11.47 6.88
N PRO A 424 10.39 -10.70 7.93
CA PRO A 424 11.55 -11.06 8.74
C PRO A 424 11.41 -12.43 9.41
N PRO A 425 12.53 -13.15 9.63
CA PRO A 425 12.56 -14.25 10.56
C PRO A 425 12.46 -13.69 11.98
N MET A 426 11.76 -14.39 12.85
CA MET A 426 11.64 -14.00 14.26
C MET A 426 11.83 -15.22 15.14
N LYS A 427 12.49 -15.02 16.27
CA LYS A 427 12.61 -16.01 17.33
C LYS A 427 12.08 -15.42 18.62
N SER A 428 11.21 -16.17 19.30
CA SER A 428 10.52 -15.74 20.51
C SER A 428 10.75 -16.75 21.62
N ARG A 429 11.04 -16.23 22.82
CA ARG A 429 11.07 -17.01 24.05
C ARG A 429 10.01 -16.46 25.00
N LEU A 430 9.09 -17.32 25.37
CA LEU A 430 8.01 -16.99 26.29
C LEU A 430 8.21 -17.73 27.60
N LYS A 431 7.86 -17.04 28.68
CA LYS A 431 7.87 -17.58 30.03
C LYS A 431 6.65 -17.10 30.79
N ALA A 432 5.90 -18.03 31.33
CA ALA A 432 4.76 -17.71 32.20
C ALA A 432 4.93 -18.35 33.56
N GLN A 433 4.45 -17.66 34.58
CA GLN A 433 4.38 -18.14 35.94
C GLN A 433 2.91 -18.34 36.35
N LEU A 434 2.60 -19.53 36.87
CA LEU A 434 1.27 -19.88 37.37
C LEU A 434 1.26 -19.78 38.88
N GLY A 435 0.24 -19.13 39.42
CA GLY A 435 -0.08 -19.09 40.83
C GLY A 435 -0.79 -20.36 41.34
N ASP A 436 -1.16 -20.36 42.61
CA ASP A 436 -1.74 -21.54 43.29
C ASP A 436 -3.09 -21.98 42.70
N ASN A 437 -3.86 -21.05 42.13
CA ASN A 437 -5.17 -21.31 41.52
C ASN A 437 -5.09 -21.49 40.00
N ASN A 438 -3.92 -21.75 39.44
CA ASN A 438 -3.63 -21.83 37.99
C ASN A 438 -3.79 -20.51 37.22
N GLU A 439 -3.93 -19.38 37.90
CA GLU A 439 -3.91 -18.05 37.27
C GLU A 439 -2.50 -17.72 36.73
N VAL A 440 -2.43 -17.04 35.60
CA VAL A 440 -1.16 -16.53 35.06
C VAL A 440 -0.79 -15.25 35.79
N ILE A 441 0.19 -15.34 36.70
CA ILE A 441 0.66 -14.22 37.53
C ILE A 441 1.80 -13.42 36.87
N SER A 442 2.47 -13.98 35.86
CA SER A 442 3.48 -13.29 35.08
C SER A 442 3.53 -13.86 33.67
N TRP A 443 3.62 -12.97 32.70
CA TRP A 443 3.89 -13.25 31.29
C TRP A 443 5.12 -12.47 30.84
N GLN A 444 6.12 -13.16 30.32
CA GLN A 444 7.31 -12.58 29.74
C GLN A 444 7.44 -13.03 28.28
N HIS A 445 7.69 -12.09 27.37
CA HIS A 445 7.91 -12.38 25.96
C HIS A 445 9.16 -11.64 25.47
N ARG A 446 10.18 -12.38 25.10
CA ARG A 446 11.42 -11.88 24.49
C ARG A 446 11.39 -12.21 23.01
N LEU A 447 11.52 -11.18 22.17
CA LEU A 447 11.56 -11.29 20.71
C LEU A 447 12.92 -10.88 20.20
N ALA A 448 13.47 -11.66 19.27
CA ALA A 448 14.69 -11.34 18.55
C ALA A 448 14.45 -11.50 17.04
N GLY A 449 14.76 -10.48 16.27
CA GLY A 449 14.61 -10.47 14.82
C GLY A 449 15.06 -9.16 14.21
N PRO A 450 15.23 -9.09 12.89
CA PRO A 450 15.61 -7.84 12.23
C PRO A 450 14.43 -6.88 12.14
N SER A 451 14.74 -5.59 12.22
CA SER A 451 13.74 -4.52 12.19
C SER A 451 13.23 -4.24 10.78
N LEU A 452 11.90 -4.26 10.62
CA LEU A 452 11.21 -3.83 9.41
C LEU A 452 11.36 -2.33 9.17
N MET A 453 11.22 -1.53 10.23
CA MET A 453 11.29 -0.06 10.11
C MET A 453 12.67 0.40 9.70
N GLN A 454 13.74 -0.15 10.29
CA GLN A 454 15.11 0.15 9.90
C GLN A 454 15.33 -0.21 8.42
N ALA A 455 15.02 -1.44 8.04
CA ALA A 455 15.18 -1.91 6.66
C ALA A 455 14.36 -1.08 5.65
N THR A 456 13.16 -0.64 6.04
CA THR A 456 12.32 0.22 5.18
C THR A 456 12.93 1.61 4.98
N VAL A 457 13.46 2.23 6.05
CA VAL A 457 14.15 3.53 5.95
C VAL A 457 15.35 3.41 5.03
N ASP A 458 16.17 2.39 5.21
CA ASP A 458 17.38 2.16 4.39
C ASP A 458 17.03 1.97 2.90
N ALA A 459 16.00 1.19 2.62
CA ALA A 459 15.58 0.90 1.25
C ALA A 459 14.92 2.09 0.53
N MET A 460 14.20 2.95 1.27
CA MET A 460 13.49 4.10 0.69
C MET A 460 14.34 5.37 0.65
N ALA A 461 15.32 5.51 1.53
CA ALA A 461 16.12 6.73 1.67
C ALA A 461 16.70 7.27 0.35
N PRO A 462 17.25 6.45 -0.57
CA PRO A 462 17.81 6.96 -1.82
C PRO A 462 16.82 7.73 -2.70
N ALA A 463 15.53 7.41 -2.63
CA ALA A 463 14.50 8.03 -3.46
C ALA A 463 13.72 9.14 -2.77
N VAL A 464 13.70 9.18 -1.42
CA VAL A 464 12.85 10.12 -0.66
C VAL A 464 13.64 11.14 0.17
N VAL A 465 14.90 10.85 0.49
CA VAL A 465 15.74 11.76 1.25
C VAL A 465 16.55 12.63 0.30
N PRO A 466 16.46 13.97 0.39
CA PRO A 466 17.25 14.85 -0.45
C PRO A 466 18.77 14.59 -0.31
N SER A 467 19.49 14.61 -1.42
CA SER A 467 20.94 14.29 -1.49
C SER A 467 21.85 15.20 -0.63
N TRP A 468 21.34 16.36 -0.21
CA TRP A 468 22.07 17.27 0.69
C TRP A 468 22.02 16.83 2.16
N VAL A 469 21.15 15.86 2.52
CA VAL A 469 21.10 15.31 3.89
C VAL A 469 22.28 14.38 4.10
N PRO A 470 23.13 14.62 5.13
CA PRO A 470 24.26 13.76 5.40
C PRO A 470 23.83 12.32 5.72
N GLY A 471 24.45 11.31 5.09
CA GLY A 471 24.10 9.90 5.26
C GLY A 471 24.11 9.42 6.72
N PHE A 472 25.00 9.97 7.58
CA PHE A 472 25.01 9.59 8.99
C PHE A 472 23.73 9.97 9.75
N LEU A 473 22.99 11.01 9.30
CA LEU A 473 21.69 11.35 9.89
C LEU A 473 20.60 10.37 9.45
N VAL A 474 20.68 9.90 8.22
CA VAL A 474 19.77 8.86 7.70
C VAL A 474 19.98 7.57 8.49
N ASN A 475 21.23 7.11 8.60
CA ASN A 475 21.59 5.91 9.35
C ASN A 475 21.20 6.03 10.85
N PHE A 476 21.43 7.18 11.47
CA PHE A 476 20.99 7.41 12.85
C PHE A 476 19.46 7.32 12.99
N GLY A 477 18.70 7.85 12.02
CA GLY A 477 17.25 7.73 11.98
C GLY A 477 16.79 6.28 11.84
N ALA A 478 17.42 5.52 10.96
CA ALA A 478 17.16 4.09 10.76
C ALA A 478 17.47 3.27 12.03
N ASP A 479 18.62 3.50 12.66
CA ASP A 479 19.00 2.84 13.92
C ASP A 479 18.02 3.13 15.05
N MET A 480 17.57 4.38 15.16
CA MET A 480 16.57 4.77 16.17
C MET A 480 15.22 4.08 15.92
N ALA A 481 14.79 3.95 14.65
CA ALA A 481 13.59 3.23 14.26
C ALA A 481 13.71 1.73 14.59
N GLY A 482 14.91 1.15 14.45
CA GLY A 482 15.20 -0.26 14.72
C GLY A 482 15.18 -0.65 16.19
N ARG A 483 15.41 0.30 17.12
CA ARG A 483 15.52 -0.01 18.56
C ARG A 483 14.19 -0.46 19.19
N LYS A 484 13.09 0.17 18.80
CA LYS A 484 11.72 -0.14 19.24
C LYS A 484 10.84 -0.21 18.01
N ASP A 485 11.02 -1.26 17.22
CA ASP A 485 10.22 -1.45 16.03
C ASP A 485 8.81 -1.90 16.37
N SER A 486 7.89 -0.94 16.42
CA SER A 486 6.46 -1.22 16.68
C SER A 486 5.88 -2.22 15.68
N SER A 487 6.33 -2.19 14.42
CA SER A 487 5.83 -3.11 13.39
C SER A 487 6.25 -4.56 13.60
N SER A 488 7.40 -4.80 14.27
CA SER A 488 7.86 -6.15 14.58
C SER A 488 7.19 -6.76 15.82
N VAL A 489 6.61 -5.92 16.69
CA VAL A 489 6.01 -6.35 17.97
C VAL A 489 4.48 -6.31 18.00
N GLU A 490 3.83 -5.85 16.94
CA GLU A 490 2.36 -5.92 16.79
C GLU A 490 1.84 -7.31 17.12
N GLY A 491 0.78 -7.40 17.93
CA GLY A 491 0.20 -8.67 18.41
C GLY A 491 0.91 -9.29 19.60
N ALA A 492 2.15 -8.90 19.92
CA ALA A 492 2.82 -9.23 21.17
C ALA A 492 2.64 -8.13 22.22
N GLU A 493 2.69 -6.86 21.77
CA GLU A 493 2.44 -5.70 22.62
C GLU A 493 0.97 -5.58 23.02
N GLU A 494 0.05 -5.88 22.11
CA GLU A 494 -1.39 -5.69 22.23
C GLU A 494 -2.10 -6.99 22.70
N LEU A 495 -1.54 -7.68 23.70
CA LEU A 495 -2.13 -8.91 24.22
C LEU A 495 -3.58 -8.68 24.65
N PRO A 496 -4.55 -9.49 24.17
CA PRO A 496 -5.95 -9.39 24.60
C PRO A 496 -6.21 -9.98 25.99
N TYR A 497 -5.19 -10.54 26.62
CA TYR A 497 -5.27 -11.27 27.88
C TYR A 497 -4.91 -10.38 29.08
N ALA A 498 -5.64 -10.49 30.17
CA ALA A 498 -5.46 -9.71 31.39
C ALA A 498 -4.58 -10.48 32.39
N PHE A 499 -3.28 -10.45 32.24
CA PHE A 499 -2.33 -11.02 33.18
C PHE A 499 -1.88 -9.99 34.24
N SER A 500 -1.52 -10.46 35.45
CA SER A 500 -1.15 -9.57 36.56
C SER A 500 0.17 -8.82 36.33
N HIS A 501 1.09 -9.44 35.61
CA HIS A 501 2.37 -8.84 35.18
C HIS A 501 2.66 -9.24 33.73
N ILE A 502 2.95 -8.26 32.89
CA ILE A 502 3.28 -8.43 31.46
C ILE A 502 4.58 -7.70 31.17
N ASP A 503 5.57 -8.43 30.65
CA ASP A 503 6.89 -7.90 30.25
C ASP A 503 7.21 -8.38 28.83
N VAL A 504 7.08 -7.50 27.86
CA VAL A 504 7.41 -7.75 26.44
C VAL A 504 8.61 -6.90 26.06
N ALA A 505 9.63 -7.52 25.48
CA ALA A 505 10.81 -6.81 25.06
C ALA A 505 11.39 -7.37 23.75
N TYR A 506 11.94 -6.47 22.94
CA TYR A 506 12.44 -6.74 21.59
C TYR A 506 13.94 -6.46 21.47
N ARG A 507 14.61 -7.25 20.65
CA ARG A 507 16.00 -7.05 20.27
C ARG A 507 16.18 -7.12 18.76
N ASN A 508 16.65 -6.05 18.16
CA ASN A 508 17.00 -6.02 16.74
C ASN A 508 18.26 -6.86 16.48
N VAL A 509 18.20 -7.70 15.45
CA VAL A 509 19.32 -8.50 14.93
C VAL A 509 19.41 -8.28 13.43
N GLU A 510 20.30 -7.41 13.02
CA GLU A 510 20.46 -7.05 11.60
C GLU A 510 20.82 -8.25 10.72
N THR A 511 20.26 -8.29 9.53
CA THR A 511 20.57 -9.30 8.50
C THR A 511 20.83 -8.61 7.16
N PRO A 512 21.65 -9.21 6.27
CA PRO A 512 21.90 -8.65 4.95
C PRO A 512 20.75 -8.91 3.95
N ILE A 513 19.67 -9.52 4.39
CA ILE A 513 18.55 -9.93 3.55
C ILE A 513 17.53 -8.79 3.53
N PRO A 514 17.06 -8.33 2.35
CA PRO A 514 16.04 -7.29 2.24
C PRO A 514 14.74 -7.69 2.93
N LEU A 515 14.15 -6.74 3.67
CA LEU A 515 12.93 -6.95 4.44
C LEU A 515 11.84 -5.96 4.03
N GLY A 516 10.60 -6.40 4.10
CA GLY A 516 9.44 -5.57 3.80
C GLY A 516 8.18 -5.97 4.57
N PHE A 517 7.19 -5.11 4.51
CA PHE A 517 5.90 -5.33 5.15
C PHE A 517 5.16 -6.47 4.47
N TRP A 518 5.08 -7.61 5.14
CA TRP A 518 4.26 -8.74 4.71
C TRP A 518 2.87 -8.63 5.34
N ARG A 519 1.82 -9.07 4.65
CA ARG A 519 0.43 -9.05 5.12
C ARG A 519 0.32 -9.40 6.60
N SER A 520 -0.38 -8.57 7.39
CA SER A 520 -0.54 -8.63 8.84
C SER A 520 0.71 -8.22 9.64
N VAL A 521 1.80 -7.84 9.00
CA VAL A 521 3.02 -7.30 9.63
C VAL A 521 3.46 -8.14 10.85
N GLY A 522 3.66 -7.56 12.03
CA GLY A 522 4.03 -8.25 13.27
C GLY A 522 3.00 -9.28 13.73
N HIS A 523 1.72 -9.03 13.53
CA HIS A 523 0.67 -10.00 13.84
C HIS A 523 0.85 -11.34 13.12
N SER A 524 1.51 -11.37 11.94
CA SER A 524 1.70 -12.62 11.18
C SER A 524 2.50 -13.69 11.91
N HIS A 525 3.46 -13.29 12.74
CA HIS A 525 4.28 -14.21 13.54
C HIS A 525 3.88 -14.19 15.02
N ASN A 526 3.53 -13.03 15.56
CA ASN A 526 3.21 -12.92 16.99
C ASN A 526 1.88 -13.59 17.33
N ALA A 527 0.87 -13.58 16.45
CA ALA A 527 -0.37 -14.32 16.70
C ALA A 527 -0.10 -15.83 16.84
N PHE A 528 0.73 -16.40 15.96
CA PHE A 528 1.13 -17.81 16.09
C PHE A 528 1.82 -18.08 17.44
N VAL A 529 2.79 -17.24 17.80
CA VAL A 529 3.60 -17.42 19.01
C VAL A 529 2.74 -17.27 20.28
N VAL A 530 1.97 -16.20 20.36
CA VAL A 530 1.13 -15.88 21.53
C VAL A 530 0.06 -16.93 21.74
N GLU A 531 -0.73 -17.24 20.69
CA GLU A 531 -1.85 -18.17 20.81
C GLU A 531 -1.37 -19.61 21.04
N SER A 532 -0.25 -20.01 20.43
CA SER A 532 0.32 -21.35 20.72
C SER A 532 0.76 -21.47 22.16
N PHE A 533 1.38 -20.44 22.74
CA PHE A 533 1.81 -20.50 24.12
C PHE A 533 0.63 -20.40 25.11
N VAL A 534 -0.42 -19.63 24.77
CA VAL A 534 -1.67 -19.63 25.55
C VAL A 534 -2.33 -21.02 25.54
N ASP A 535 -2.29 -21.72 24.40
CA ASP A 535 -2.81 -23.08 24.31
C ASP A 535 -2.00 -24.08 25.17
N GLU A 536 -0.67 -23.95 25.20
CA GLU A 536 0.19 -24.74 26.11
C GLU A 536 -0.11 -24.46 27.59
N LEU A 537 -0.35 -23.18 27.95
CA LEU A 537 -0.76 -22.79 29.30
C LEU A 537 -2.13 -23.39 29.68
N ALA A 538 -3.12 -23.30 28.78
CA ALA A 538 -4.43 -23.90 28.99
C ALA A 538 -4.32 -25.40 29.22
N HIS A 539 -3.51 -26.10 28.44
CA HIS A 539 -3.25 -27.53 28.63
C HIS A 539 -2.61 -27.82 29.98
N ALA A 540 -1.63 -27.04 30.42
CA ALA A 540 -0.98 -27.19 31.71
C ALA A 540 -1.93 -26.94 32.91
N CYS A 541 -2.94 -26.11 32.69
CA CYS A 541 -3.99 -25.82 33.70
C CYS A 541 -5.20 -26.76 33.61
N LEU A 542 -5.21 -27.72 32.69
CA LEU A 542 -6.36 -28.63 32.40
C LEU A 542 -7.62 -27.85 31.96
N LEU A 543 -7.43 -26.73 31.28
CA LEU A 543 -8.49 -25.87 30.74
C LEU A 543 -8.52 -25.96 29.20
N TYR A 544 -9.62 -25.54 28.60
CA TYR A 544 -9.63 -25.18 27.18
C TYR A 544 -9.04 -23.79 26.99
N THR A 545 -8.48 -23.49 25.84
CA THR A 545 -7.88 -22.17 25.52
C THR A 545 -8.85 -21.02 25.80
N SER A 546 -10.13 -21.20 25.45
CA SER A 546 -11.20 -20.24 25.73
C SER A 546 -11.47 -19.98 27.22
N ASP A 547 -11.07 -20.90 28.12
CA ASP A 547 -11.26 -20.80 29.56
C ASP A 547 -10.00 -20.25 30.25
N ALA A 548 -8.85 -20.25 29.57
CA ALA A 548 -7.59 -19.72 30.08
C ALA A 548 -7.43 -18.20 29.84
N ALA A 549 -8.22 -17.67 28.93
CA ALA A 549 -8.29 -16.25 28.57
C ALA A 549 -9.34 -15.54 29.42
#